data_9011a168391f29f2b527fb1058a12a27
#
_entry.id   9011a168391f29f2b527fb1058a12a27
#
_cell.length_a   1.000
_cell.length_b   1.000
_cell.length_c   1.000
_cell.angle_alpha   90.00
_cell.angle_beta   90.00
_cell.angle_gamma   90.00
#
_symmetry.space_group_name_H-M   'P 1'
#
loop_
_entity.id
_entity.type
_entity.pdbx_description
1 polymer ?
#
loop_
_entity_poly.entity_id
_entity_poly.type
_entity_poly.pdbx_seq_one_letter_code
_entity_poly.pdbx_strand_id
1 'polypeptide(L)'
;IRYPEMSRGLGDVYKRQLQDCIAQTSANTGVTLILALSYSARWEITEAVKRLAREAVEKKINPDDITEAVVSDYLTTKGIPDPDLLIRTGGEQRVSNFLLWQLSYAEFFFTDVYWPDFREEELYGAILYYQQRERRFGKTSEQLIL
;
A
#
# COMPACT_ATOMS: atom_id res chain seq x y z
N ILE A 1 -11.27 -4.63 -7.91
CA ILE A 1 -10.45 -3.42 -8.10
C ILE A 1 -11.07 -2.63 -9.25
N ARG A 2 -11.68 -1.45 -8.96
CA ARG A 2 -12.09 -0.53 -10.01
C ARG A 2 -10.84 0.15 -10.54
N TYR A 3 -10.44 -0.16 -11.76
CA TYR A 3 -9.40 0.60 -12.46
C TYR A 3 -9.93 2.01 -12.75
N PRO A 4 -9.22 3.09 -12.36
CA PRO A 4 -9.56 4.41 -12.87
C PRO A 4 -9.39 4.40 -14.40
N GLU A 5 -10.33 5.00 -15.12
CA GLU A 5 -10.39 5.03 -16.59
C GLU A 5 -9.17 5.68 -17.28
N MET A 6 -8.16 6.07 -16.52
CA MET A 6 -6.98 6.80 -17.02
C MET A 6 -5.78 5.92 -17.39
N SER A 7 -5.85 4.57 -17.33
CA SER A 7 -4.78 3.73 -17.87
C SER A 7 -4.95 3.56 -19.39
N ARG A 8 -4.72 4.60 -20.16
CA ARG A 8 -4.61 4.53 -21.63
C ARG A 8 -3.42 3.71 -22.13
N GLY A 9 -2.67 3.02 -21.24
CA GLY A 9 -1.43 2.34 -21.58
C GLY A 9 -1.46 0.82 -21.58
N LEU A 10 -2.35 0.17 -20.83
CA LEU A 10 -2.48 -1.29 -20.87
C LEU A 10 -3.63 -1.66 -21.81
N GLY A 11 -3.29 -2.22 -22.97
CA GLY A 11 -4.28 -2.72 -23.92
C GLY A 11 -5.17 -3.81 -23.30
N ASP A 12 -6.34 -4.07 -23.91
CA ASP A 12 -7.33 -5.03 -23.38
C ASP A 12 -6.78 -6.46 -23.23
N VAL A 13 -5.72 -6.78 -23.99
CA VAL A 13 -5.00 -8.07 -23.87
C VAL A 13 -4.38 -8.23 -22.49
N TYR A 14 -3.66 -7.21 -21.99
CA TYR A 14 -3.01 -7.27 -20.67
C TYR A 14 -4.04 -7.29 -19.54
N LYS A 15 -5.15 -6.56 -19.68
CA LYS A 15 -6.24 -6.59 -18.69
C LYS A 15 -6.83 -8.00 -18.58
N ARG A 16 -7.05 -8.66 -19.72
CA ARG A 16 -7.55 -10.05 -19.74
C ARG A 16 -6.56 -11.00 -19.09
N GLN A 17 -5.27 -10.92 -19.44
CA GLN A 17 -4.24 -11.76 -18.82
C GLN A 17 -4.19 -11.61 -17.31
N LEU A 18 -4.27 -10.38 -16.78
CA LEU A 18 -4.32 -10.15 -15.33
C LEU A 18 -5.59 -10.74 -14.69
N GLN A 19 -6.74 -10.62 -15.35
CA GLN A 19 -7.99 -11.22 -14.88
C GLN A 19 -7.91 -12.76 -14.87
N ASP A 20 -7.31 -13.36 -15.88
CA ASP A 20 -7.09 -14.81 -15.96
C ASP A 20 -6.15 -15.27 -14.83
N CYS A 21 -5.06 -14.53 -14.56
CA CYS A 21 -4.16 -14.81 -13.43
C CYS A 21 -4.89 -14.73 -12.08
N ILE A 22 -5.71 -13.71 -11.88
CA ILE A 22 -6.52 -13.56 -10.65
C ILE A 22 -7.46 -14.75 -10.49
N ALA A 23 -8.16 -15.15 -11.56
CA ALA A 23 -9.07 -16.28 -11.53
C ALA A 23 -8.35 -17.60 -11.20
N GLN A 24 -7.18 -17.85 -11.81
CA GLN A 24 -6.40 -19.07 -11.58
C GLN A 24 -5.81 -19.15 -10.17
N THR A 25 -5.53 -18.02 -9.53
CA THR A 25 -4.89 -17.98 -8.21
C THR A 25 -5.86 -17.68 -7.06
N SER A 26 -7.14 -17.47 -7.34
CA SER A 26 -8.15 -17.05 -6.36
C SER A 26 -8.37 -18.05 -5.21
N ALA A 27 -8.10 -19.33 -5.44
CA ALA A 27 -8.22 -20.40 -4.45
C ALA A 27 -6.91 -20.68 -3.68
N ASN A 28 -5.82 -20.00 -4.01
CA ASN A 28 -4.54 -20.19 -3.34
C ASN A 28 -4.58 -19.55 -1.94
N THR A 29 -3.95 -20.20 -0.96
CA THR A 29 -3.91 -19.77 0.45
C THR A 29 -2.52 -19.32 0.92
N GLY A 30 -1.57 -19.21 -0.01
CA GLY A 30 -0.18 -18.79 0.26
C GLY A 30 -0.03 -17.28 0.28
N VAL A 31 0.99 -16.79 -0.42
CA VAL A 31 1.30 -15.36 -0.52
C VAL A 31 0.28 -14.63 -1.40
N THR A 32 -0.20 -13.48 -0.95
CA THR A 32 -1.04 -12.58 -1.76
C THR A 32 -0.15 -11.56 -2.48
N LEU A 33 -0.14 -11.58 -3.80
CA LEU A 33 0.52 -10.57 -4.62
C LEU A 33 -0.47 -9.46 -4.99
N ILE A 34 -0.11 -8.22 -4.70
CA ILE A 34 -0.91 -7.03 -5.03
C ILE A 34 -0.11 -6.16 -6.00
N LEU A 35 -0.67 -5.92 -7.19
CA LEU A 35 -0.08 -5.05 -8.21
C LEU A 35 -0.77 -3.68 -8.19
N ALA A 36 -0.04 -2.65 -7.78
CA ALA A 36 -0.49 -1.26 -7.78
C ALA A 36 -0.19 -0.59 -9.13
N LEU A 37 -1.09 -0.76 -10.10
CA LEU A 37 -0.95 -0.19 -11.44
C LEU A 37 -1.65 1.16 -11.54
N SER A 38 -0.95 2.19 -12.04
CA SER A 38 -1.49 3.57 -12.14
C SER A 38 -2.01 4.11 -10.80
N TYR A 39 -1.37 3.77 -9.71
CA TYR A 39 -1.72 4.16 -8.35
C TYR A 39 -1.14 5.53 -7.99
N SER A 40 -1.88 6.29 -7.18
CA SER A 40 -1.47 7.57 -6.62
C SER A 40 -2.13 7.78 -5.25
N ALA A 41 -1.33 7.90 -4.18
CA ALA A 41 -1.85 8.08 -2.83
C ALA A 41 -2.64 9.39 -2.65
N ARG A 42 -2.19 10.48 -3.26
CA ARG A 42 -2.93 11.75 -3.19
C ARG A 42 -4.29 11.67 -3.87
N TRP A 43 -4.38 10.96 -5.00
CA TRP A 43 -5.66 10.72 -5.67
C TRP A 43 -6.57 9.85 -4.80
N GLU A 44 -6.08 8.74 -4.29
CA GLU A 44 -6.87 7.81 -3.46
C GLU A 44 -7.43 8.51 -2.21
N ILE A 45 -6.59 9.27 -1.48
CA ILE A 45 -7.02 10.04 -0.30
C ILE A 45 -8.08 11.07 -0.70
N THR A 46 -7.89 11.77 -1.83
CA THR A 46 -8.88 12.73 -2.32
C THR A 46 -10.22 12.08 -2.63
N GLU A 47 -10.21 10.89 -3.25
CA GLU A 47 -11.45 10.14 -3.54
C GLU A 47 -12.12 9.61 -2.26
N ALA A 48 -11.33 9.16 -1.27
CA ALA A 48 -11.86 8.80 0.04
C ALA A 48 -12.56 9.97 0.73
N VAL A 49 -11.93 11.15 0.75
CA VAL A 49 -12.52 12.38 1.30
C VAL A 49 -13.82 12.76 0.59
N LYS A 50 -13.86 12.71 -0.75
CA LYS A 50 -15.08 12.99 -1.51
C LYS A 50 -16.23 12.02 -1.19
N ARG A 51 -15.93 10.74 -1.00
CA ARG A 51 -16.92 9.73 -0.63
C ARG A 51 -17.47 9.99 0.77
N LEU A 52 -16.59 10.20 1.75
CA LEU A 52 -16.96 10.54 3.13
C LEU A 52 -17.82 11.81 3.19
N ALA A 53 -17.43 12.85 2.46
CA ALA A 53 -18.21 14.11 2.40
C ALA A 53 -19.62 13.89 1.85
N ARG A 54 -19.77 13.10 0.78
CA ARG A 54 -21.10 12.75 0.22
C ARG A 54 -21.95 11.99 1.23
N GLU A 55 -21.39 10.99 1.88
CA GLU A 55 -22.11 10.18 2.87
C GLU A 55 -22.50 10.98 4.12
N ALA A 56 -21.66 11.97 4.51
CA ALA A 56 -22.01 12.89 5.58
C ALA A 56 -23.18 13.82 5.19
N VAL A 57 -23.19 14.36 3.96
CA VAL A 57 -24.32 15.15 3.44
C VAL A 57 -25.60 14.31 3.37
N GLU A 58 -25.48 13.04 2.98
CA GLU A 58 -26.59 12.08 2.92
C GLU A 58 -27.00 11.54 4.31
N LYS A 59 -26.36 12.00 5.39
CA LYS A 59 -26.58 11.58 6.78
C LYS A 59 -26.37 10.06 6.99
N LYS A 60 -25.54 9.42 6.18
CA LYS A 60 -25.15 8.01 6.31
C LYS A 60 -24.02 7.81 7.32
N ILE A 61 -23.20 8.85 7.53
CA ILE A 61 -22.14 8.90 8.53
C ILE A 61 -22.18 10.25 9.24
N ASN A 62 -21.95 10.26 10.57
CA ASN A 62 -21.72 11.49 11.29
C ASN A 62 -20.26 11.94 11.09
N PRO A 63 -19.99 13.21 10.72
CA PRO A 63 -18.61 13.69 10.63
C PRO A 63 -17.76 13.45 11.87
N ASP A 64 -18.34 13.47 13.07
CA ASP A 64 -17.64 13.22 14.33
C ASP A 64 -17.22 11.75 14.51
N ASP A 65 -17.81 10.83 13.75
CA ASP A 65 -17.46 9.40 13.76
C ASP A 65 -16.34 9.05 12.73
N ILE A 66 -15.84 10.05 11.99
CA ILE A 66 -14.76 9.84 11.01
C ILE A 66 -13.43 9.72 11.75
N THR A 67 -13.01 8.49 12.00
CA THR A 67 -11.72 8.13 12.60
C THR A 67 -10.70 7.73 11.53
N GLU A 68 -9.42 7.54 11.92
CA GLU A 68 -8.37 7.00 11.03
C GLU A 68 -8.77 5.64 10.45
N ALA A 69 -9.38 4.77 11.24
CA ALA A 69 -9.88 3.47 10.79
C ALA A 69 -10.98 3.63 9.74
N VAL A 70 -11.92 4.55 9.94
CA VAL A 70 -12.95 4.86 8.95
C VAL A 70 -12.31 5.37 7.66
N VAL A 71 -11.34 6.28 7.71
CA VAL A 71 -10.63 6.76 6.51
C VAL A 71 -9.96 5.59 5.79
N SER A 72 -9.26 4.71 6.51
CA SER A 72 -8.61 3.52 5.95
C SER A 72 -9.60 2.62 5.20
N ASP A 73 -10.83 2.48 5.70
CA ASP A 73 -11.90 1.73 5.05
C ASP A 73 -12.39 2.34 3.72
N TYR A 74 -12.09 3.60 3.46
CA TYR A 74 -12.43 4.27 2.21
C TYR A 74 -11.28 4.29 1.21
N LEU A 75 -10.07 3.87 1.61
CA LEU A 75 -8.92 3.75 0.71
C LEU A 75 -9.03 2.51 -0.18
N THR A 76 -8.24 2.47 -1.26
CA THR A 76 -8.20 1.34 -2.20
C THR A 76 -7.59 0.09 -1.59
N THR A 77 -6.87 0.25 -0.49
CA THR A 77 -6.23 -0.81 0.29
C THR A 77 -7.13 -1.38 1.40
N LYS A 78 -8.41 -1.04 1.43
CA LYS A 78 -9.36 -1.59 2.41
C LYS A 78 -9.25 -3.11 2.54
N GLY A 79 -9.03 -3.60 3.75
CA GLY A 79 -8.89 -5.03 4.05
C GLY A 79 -7.51 -5.61 3.74
N ILE A 80 -6.56 -4.77 3.33
CA ILE A 80 -5.15 -5.12 3.17
C ILE A 80 -4.41 -4.50 4.37
N PRO A 81 -3.59 -5.26 5.11
CA PRO A 81 -2.80 -4.69 6.20
C PRO A 81 -1.80 -3.66 5.68
N ASP A 82 -1.52 -2.64 6.49
CA ASP A 82 -0.50 -1.67 6.18
C ASP A 82 0.87 -2.35 6.07
N PRO A 83 1.74 -1.91 5.15
CA PRO A 83 3.03 -2.54 4.94
C PRO A 83 3.98 -2.28 6.12
N ASP A 84 4.65 -3.32 6.57
CA ASP A 84 5.68 -3.24 7.59
C ASP A 84 7.03 -2.78 7.03
N LEU A 85 7.33 -3.13 5.79
CA LEU A 85 8.60 -2.85 5.11
C LEU A 85 8.34 -2.35 3.69
N LEU A 86 8.88 -1.17 3.37
CA LEU A 86 9.01 -0.67 2.02
C LEU A 86 10.42 -0.93 1.51
N ILE A 87 10.55 -1.66 0.40
CA ILE A 87 11.81 -1.82 -0.32
C ILE A 87 11.73 -1.00 -1.61
N ARG A 88 12.66 -0.07 -1.78
CA ARG A 88 12.79 0.69 -3.02
C ARG A 88 14.15 0.46 -3.65
N THR A 89 14.13 -0.04 -4.87
CA THR A 89 15.30 -0.34 -5.70
C THR A 89 15.66 0.85 -6.60
N GLY A 90 16.87 0.85 -7.17
CA GLY A 90 17.31 1.83 -8.16
C GLY A 90 17.84 3.14 -7.59
N GLY A 91 18.31 3.17 -6.33
CA GLY A 91 19.02 4.29 -5.72
C GLY A 91 18.17 5.51 -5.32
N GLU A 92 16.87 5.48 -5.56
CA GLU A 92 15.98 6.59 -5.28
C GLU A 92 15.47 6.55 -3.82
N GLN A 93 15.74 7.60 -3.05
CA GLN A 93 15.38 7.70 -1.63
C GLN A 93 14.13 8.56 -1.41
N ARG A 94 13.06 8.23 -2.09
CA ARG A 94 11.74 8.90 -1.98
C ARG A 94 10.60 7.93 -2.21
N VAL A 95 9.42 8.19 -1.65
CA VAL A 95 8.24 7.32 -1.84
C VAL A 95 7.40 7.67 -3.07
N SER A 96 7.63 8.82 -3.69
CA SER A 96 7.00 9.25 -4.95
C SER A 96 5.49 9.06 -4.99
N ASN A 97 4.80 9.54 -3.95
CA ASN A 97 3.34 9.47 -3.85
C ASN A 97 2.77 8.04 -3.81
N PHE A 98 3.55 7.09 -3.28
CA PHE A 98 3.15 5.70 -3.11
C PHE A 98 2.75 5.44 -1.66
N LEU A 99 1.52 4.93 -1.42
CA LEU A 99 0.97 4.49 -0.14
C LEU A 99 1.21 5.47 1.04
N LEU A 100 1.02 6.79 0.84
CA LEU A 100 1.38 7.81 1.84
C LEU A 100 0.66 7.63 3.19
N TRP A 101 -0.59 7.15 3.18
CA TRP A 101 -1.35 6.86 4.39
C TRP A 101 -0.83 5.60 5.06
N GLN A 102 -0.68 4.54 4.31
CA GLN A 102 -0.38 3.19 4.79
C GLN A 102 1.08 3.03 5.24
N LEU A 103 2.02 3.85 4.72
CA LEU A 103 3.44 3.80 5.05
C LEU A 103 3.81 4.57 6.33
N SER A 104 2.84 5.09 7.08
CA SER A 104 3.08 5.97 8.24
C SER A 104 4.01 5.37 9.30
N TYR A 105 4.02 4.04 9.44
CA TYR A 105 4.84 3.30 10.41
C TYR A 105 5.69 2.21 9.74
N ALA A 106 5.82 2.23 8.43
CA ALA A 106 6.65 1.27 7.70
C ALA A 106 8.14 1.57 7.89
N GLU A 107 8.96 0.53 7.95
CA GLU A 107 10.42 0.66 7.82
C GLU A 107 10.79 0.79 6.35
N PHE A 108 11.77 1.65 6.03
CA PHE A 108 12.19 1.93 4.67
C PHE A 108 13.58 1.36 4.40
N PHE A 109 13.67 0.53 3.38
CA PHE A 109 14.93 0.00 2.88
C PHE A 109 15.15 0.47 1.44
N PHE A 110 16.19 1.28 1.24
CA PHE A 110 16.59 1.79 -0.07
C PHE A 110 17.86 1.07 -0.54
N THR A 111 17.88 0.66 -1.81
CA THR A 111 19.05 0.01 -2.41
C THR A 111 19.34 0.55 -3.81
N ASP A 112 20.60 0.61 -4.19
CA ASP A 112 21.05 1.03 -5.51
C ASP A 112 20.81 -0.07 -6.57
N VAL A 113 20.56 -1.31 -6.15
CA VAL A 113 20.30 -2.44 -7.02
C VAL A 113 19.04 -2.17 -7.84
N TYR A 114 19.10 -2.33 -9.16
CA TYR A 114 17.94 -2.20 -10.03
C TYR A 114 16.99 -3.38 -9.90
N TRP A 115 15.70 -3.15 -10.12
CA TRP A 115 14.66 -4.17 -9.97
C TRP A 115 14.96 -5.49 -10.70
N PRO A 116 15.49 -5.51 -11.97
CA PRO A 116 15.82 -6.76 -12.64
C PRO A 116 16.91 -7.59 -11.95
N ASP A 117 17.78 -6.92 -11.17
CA ASP A 117 18.90 -7.55 -10.48
C ASP A 117 18.63 -7.82 -8.99
N PHE A 118 17.49 -7.35 -8.48
CA PHE A 118 17.05 -7.58 -7.10
C PHE A 118 16.61 -9.05 -6.95
N ARG A 119 17.41 -9.85 -6.24
CA ARG A 119 17.23 -11.30 -6.07
C ARG A 119 17.03 -11.67 -4.60
N GLU A 120 17.14 -12.96 -4.29
CA GLU A 120 16.95 -13.48 -2.93
C GLU A 120 17.92 -12.86 -1.92
N GLU A 121 19.19 -12.67 -2.29
CA GLU A 121 20.21 -12.12 -1.40
C GLU A 121 19.86 -10.70 -0.97
N GLU A 122 19.42 -9.85 -1.90
CA GLU A 122 18.98 -8.49 -1.62
C GLU A 122 17.72 -8.47 -0.76
N LEU A 123 16.78 -9.40 -1.04
CA LEU A 123 15.56 -9.54 -0.23
C LEU A 123 15.90 -9.98 1.21
N TYR A 124 16.79 -10.95 1.38
CA TYR A 124 17.24 -11.36 2.72
C TYR A 124 17.95 -10.23 3.45
N GLY A 125 18.76 -9.43 2.74
CA GLY A 125 19.37 -8.21 3.28
C GLY A 125 18.34 -7.22 3.80
N ALA A 126 17.28 -6.98 3.06
CA ALA A 126 16.18 -6.09 3.46
C ALA A 126 15.40 -6.65 4.67
N ILE A 127 15.17 -7.96 4.73
CA ILE A 127 14.51 -8.61 5.87
C ILE A 127 15.38 -8.54 7.12
N LEU A 128 16.69 -8.81 7.01
CA LEU A 128 17.62 -8.69 8.13
C LEU A 128 17.71 -7.25 8.65
N TYR A 129 17.73 -6.26 7.75
CA TYR A 129 17.64 -4.86 8.11
C TYR A 129 16.37 -4.56 8.92
N TYR A 130 15.22 -5.02 8.45
CA TYR A 130 13.93 -4.86 9.14
C TYR A 130 13.95 -5.49 10.54
N GLN A 131 14.49 -6.70 10.69
CA GLN A 131 14.55 -7.43 11.96
C GLN A 131 15.42 -6.70 13.02
N GLN A 132 16.36 -5.85 12.60
CA GLN A 132 17.20 -5.07 13.48
C GLN A 132 16.55 -3.76 13.93
N ARG A 133 15.39 -3.40 13.37
CA ARG A 133 14.68 -2.17 13.70
C ARG A 133 13.79 -2.34 14.93
N GLU A 134 13.83 -1.36 15.81
CA GLU A 134 12.89 -1.25 16.92
C GLU A 134 11.64 -0.50 16.45
N ARG A 135 10.51 -1.19 16.34
CA ARG A 135 9.24 -0.59 15.92
C ARG A 135 8.57 0.09 17.12
N ARG A 136 8.51 1.41 17.09
CA ARG A 136 8.05 2.23 18.22
C ARG A 136 6.61 2.70 18.09
N PHE A 137 6.04 2.73 16.90
CA PHE A 137 4.67 3.22 16.63
C PHE A 137 4.35 4.55 17.31
N GLY A 138 5.30 5.49 17.24
CA GLY A 138 5.20 6.81 17.89
C GLY A 138 5.47 6.82 19.40
N LYS A 139 5.85 5.68 20.01
CA LYS A 139 6.26 5.59 21.42
C LYS A 139 7.76 5.76 21.61
N THR A 140 8.20 6.02 22.84
CA THR A 140 9.64 5.92 23.20
C THR A 140 10.01 4.47 23.49
N SER A 141 11.32 4.13 23.40
CA SER A 141 11.81 2.76 23.73
C SER A 141 11.40 2.32 25.14
N GLU A 142 11.37 3.24 26.09
CA GLU A 142 10.95 3.00 27.48
C GLU A 142 9.46 2.64 27.60
N GLN A 143 8.62 3.14 26.69
CA GLN A 143 7.17 2.86 26.66
C GLN A 143 6.83 1.52 26.00
N LEU A 144 7.80 0.84 25.38
CA LEU A 144 7.61 -0.49 24.76
C LEU A 144 7.87 -1.63 25.76
N ILE A 145 8.47 -1.33 26.92
CA ILE A 145 8.87 -2.34 27.93
C ILE A 145 7.76 -2.56 28.97
N LEU A 146 6.64 -1.85 28.85
CA LEU A 146 5.44 -1.99 29.66
C LEU A 146 4.34 -2.75 28.90
#